data_35196e7bdcf58bd776624639a28a8d8a
#
_entry.id   35196e7bdcf58bd776624639a28a8d8a
#
_cell.length_a   1.000
_cell.length_b   1.000
_cell.length_c   1.000
_cell.angle_alpha   90.00
_cell.angle_beta   90.00
_cell.angle_gamma   90.00
#
_symmetry.space_group_name_H-M   'P 1'
#
loop_
_entity.id
_entity.type
_entity.pdbx_description
1 polymer ?
#
loop_
_entity_poly.entity_id
_entity_poly.type
_entity_poly.pdbx_seq_one_letter_code
_entity_poly.pdbx_strand_id
1 'polypeptide(L)' 'MEQWKLDAFNHAKECQPFECCGILAKNKNNLEYWECKNIAKDNPEYSFVIDPIDWADCEDSVDEIIGIVHSHPEGE' A
#
# COMPACT_ATOMS: atom_id res chain seq x y z
N MET A 1 -8.33 16.42 3.47
CA MET A 1 -8.05 15.09 2.91
C MET A 1 -8.03 14.08 4.06
N GLU A 2 -8.59 12.93 3.84
CA GLU A 2 -8.56 11.88 4.86
C GLU A 2 -7.13 11.44 5.12
N GLN A 3 -6.83 11.11 6.36
CA GLN A 3 -5.45 10.78 6.76
C GLN A 3 -4.86 9.61 5.98
N TRP A 4 -5.67 8.57 5.71
CA TRP A 4 -5.13 7.41 4.99
C TRP A 4 -4.70 7.77 3.56
N LYS A 5 -5.39 8.73 2.92
CA LYS A 5 -5.01 9.19 1.59
C LYS A 5 -3.67 9.93 1.62
N LEU A 6 -3.51 10.77 2.64
CA LEU A 6 -2.27 11.50 2.81
C LEU A 6 -1.11 10.55 3.06
N ASP A 7 -1.33 9.54 3.89
CA ASP A 7 -0.32 8.53 4.16
C ASP A 7 0.06 7.77 2.89
N ALA A 8 -0.94 7.43 2.07
CA ALA A 8 -0.69 6.74 0.81
C ALA A 8 0.12 7.60 -0.16
N PHE A 9 -0.21 8.88 -0.28
CA PHE A 9 0.55 9.80 -1.14
C PHE A 9 1.99 9.94 -0.68
N ASN A 10 2.20 10.06 0.63
CA ASN A 10 3.55 10.18 1.17
C ASN A 10 4.36 8.91 0.90
N HIS A 11 3.74 7.75 1.05
CA HIS A 11 4.38 6.47 0.76
C HIS A 11 4.76 6.38 -0.73
N ALA A 12 3.85 6.82 -1.61
CA ALA A 12 4.11 6.80 -3.05
C ALA A 12 5.32 7.65 -3.41
N LYS A 13 5.48 8.81 -2.76
CA LYS A 13 6.65 9.66 -2.99
C LYS A 13 7.93 8.99 -2.54
N GLU A 14 7.89 8.32 -1.40
CA GLU A 14 9.05 7.63 -0.84
C GLU A 14 9.49 6.46 -1.72
N CYS A 15 8.56 5.80 -2.39
CA CYS A 15 8.87 4.63 -3.20
C CYS A 15 9.41 4.94 -4.57
N GLN A 16 9.21 6.17 -5.08
CA GLN A 16 9.65 6.50 -6.42
C GLN A 16 11.11 6.13 -6.65
N PRO A 17 11.48 5.57 -7.78
CA PRO A 17 10.68 5.39 -9.02
C PRO A 17 9.88 4.08 -9.06
N PHE A 18 9.79 3.34 -7.97
CA PHE A 18 9.09 2.06 -7.94
C PHE A 18 7.60 2.27 -7.64
N GLU A 19 6.78 1.33 -8.08
CA GLU A 19 5.38 1.34 -7.67
C GLU A 19 5.32 1.11 -6.17
N CYS A 20 4.52 1.91 -5.49
CA CYS A 20 4.24 1.67 -4.09
C CYS A 20 2.98 0.82 -3.98
N CYS A 21 2.89 0.05 -2.94
CA CYS A 21 1.70 -0.72 -2.67
C CYS A 21 1.39 -0.70 -1.19
N GLY A 22 0.13 -0.85 -0.89
CA GLY A 22 -0.33 -0.87 0.48
C GLY A 22 -1.74 -1.40 0.56
N ILE A 23 -2.27 -1.43 1.76
CA ILE A 23 -3.59 -1.97 2.03
C ILE A 23 -4.43 -0.89 2.67
N LEU A 24 -5.65 -0.71 2.15
CA LEU A 24 -6.65 0.10 2.81
C LEU A 24 -7.44 -0.83 3.73
N ALA A 25 -7.42 -0.55 5.01
CA ALA A 25 -8.04 -1.39 6.01
C ALA A 25 -8.96 -0.56 6.90
N LYS A 26 -9.90 -1.25 7.54
CA LYS A 26 -10.80 -0.65 8.51
C LYS A 26 -10.48 -1.25 9.87
N ASN A 27 -10.26 -0.38 10.84
CA ASN A 27 -9.93 -0.80 12.18
C ASN A 27 -10.64 0.12 13.17
N LYS A 28 -11.51 -0.44 14.02
CA LYS A 28 -12.27 0.32 15.02
C LYS A 28 -13.02 1.49 14.37
N ASN A 29 -13.65 1.21 13.22
CA ASN A 29 -14.44 2.17 12.44
C ASN A 29 -13.62 3.28 11.77
N ASN A 30 -12.30 3.17 11.78
CA ASN A 30 -11.42 4.12 11.10
C ASN A 30 -10.75 3.47 9.92
N LEU A 31 -10.57 4.24 8.84
CA LEU A 31 -9.82 3.79 7.67
C LEU A 31 -8.34 4.06 7.90
N GLU A 32 -7.51 3.07 7.59
CA GLU A 32 -6.06 3.13 7.76
C GLU A 32 -5.38 2.69 6.48
N TYR A 33 -4.26 3.32 6.17
CA TYR A 33 -3.39 2.88 5.09
C TYR A 33 -2.21 2.12 5.69
N TRP A 34 -1.98 0.90 5.21
CA TRP A 34 -0.87 0.06 5.64
C TRP A 34 0.16 0.00 4.53
N GLU A 35 1.34 0.53 4.81
CA GLU A 35 2.46 0.46 3.87
C GLU A 35 2.92 -0.98 3.72
N CYS A 36 3.11 -1.39 2.48
CA CYS A 36 3.64 -2.73 2.20
C CYS A 36 4.86 -2.60 1.31
N LYS A 37 5.76 -3.56 1.41
CA LYS A 37 6.90 -3.63 0.53
C LYS A 37 6.46 -4.18 -0.81
N ASN A 38 7.00 -3.59 -1.88
CA ASN A 38 6.85 -4.13 -3.21
C ASN A 38 8.01 -5.09 -3.45
N ILE A 39 7.73 -6.39 -3.48
CA ILE A 39 8.76 -7.41 -3.67
C ILE A 39 8.83 -7.91 -5.11
N ALA A 40 8.26 -7.18 -6.06
CA ALA A 40 8.37 -7.52 -7.46
C ALA A 40 9.83 -7.52 -7.88
N LYS A 41 10.29 -8.62 -8.47
CA LYS A 41 11.68 -8.77 -8.89
C LYS A 41 11.93 -8.16 -10.25
N ASP A 42 10.92 -8.24 -11.12
CA ASP A 42 11.02 -7.74 -12.49
C ASP A 42 10.17 -6.48 -12.61
N ASN A 43 10.79 -5.42 -13.09
CA ASN A 43 10.10 -4.16 -13.41
C ASN A 43 9.26 -3.61 -12.25
N PRO A 44 9.85 -3.40 -11.07
CA PRO A 44 9.08 -2.83 -9.95
C PRO A 44 8.56 -1.42 -10.22
N GLU A 45 9.06 -0.76 -11.28
CA GLU A 45 8.55 0.53 -11.72
C GLU A 45 7.17 0.42 -12.38
N TYR A 46 6.81 -0.77 -12.85
CA TYR A 46 5.57 -0.99 -13.60
C TYR A 46 4.66 -2.02 -12.96
N SER A 47 5.14 -2.69 -11.93
CA SER A 47 4.38 -3.79 -11.31
C SER A 47 4.64 -3.82 -9.82
N PHE A 48 3.76 -4.51 -9.11
CA PHE A 48 3.98 -4.70 -7.68
C PHE A 48 3.52 -6.10 -7.26
N VAL A 49 4.19 -6.58 -6.23
CA VAL A 49 3.77 -7.79 -5.50
C VAL A 49 3.86 -7.42 -4.03
N ILE A 50 2.75 -7.52 -3.32
CA ILE A 50 2.74 -7.19 -1.90
C ILE A 50 3.50 -8.27 -1.13
N ASP A 51 4.41 -7.85 -0.24
CA ASP A 51 5.12 -8.76 0.64
C ASP A 51 4.08 -9.53 1.48
N PRO A 52 4.07 -10.88 1.40
CA PRO A 52 3.10 -11.68 2.17
C PRO A 52 3.19 -11.48 3.68
N ILE A 53 4.37 -11.14 4.19
CA ILE A 53 4.55 -10.87 5.62
C ILE A 53 3.80 -9.60 6.00
N ASP A 54 3.92 -8.56 5.17
CA ASP A 54 3.18 -7.30 5.42
C ASP A 54 1.67 -7.53 5.33
N TRP A 55 1.23 -8.34 4.37
CA TRP A 55 -0.19 -8.69 4.25
C TRP A 55 -0.68 -9.38 5.52
N ALA A 56 0.06 -10.39 5.97
CA ALA A 56 -0.34 -11.16 7.15
C ALA A 56 -0.38 -10.29 8.40
N ASP A 57 0.58 -9.40 8.57
CA ASP A 57 0.60 -8.47 9.70
C ASP A 57 -0.62 -7.58 9.71
N CYS A 58 -0.99 -7.06 8.54
CA CYS A 58 -2.18 -6.22 8.42
C CYS A 58 -3.44 -7.03 8.75
N GLU A 59 -3.58 -8.19 8.12
CA GLU A 59 -4.76 -9.04 8.31
C GLU A 59 -4.98 -9.39 9.78
N ASP A 60 -3.90 -9.66 10.50
CA ASP A 60 -3.97 -10.02 11.91
C ASP A 60 -4.28 -8.82 12.82
N SER A 61 -4.10 -7.61 12.33
CA SER A 61 -4.15 -6.41 13.16
C SER A 61 -5.41 -5.57 12.97
N VAL A 62 -6.12 -5.75 11.87
CA VAL A 62 -7.28 -4.90 11.54
C VAL A 62 -8.57 -5.70 11.54
N ASP A 63 -9.69 -4.99 11.61
CA ASP A 63 -10.99 -5.63 11.59
C ASP A 63 -11.37 -6.13 10.21
N GLU A 64 -10.98 -5.38 9.17
CA GLU A 64 -11.40 -5.71 7.80
C GLU A 64 -10.41 -5.12 6.80
N ILE A 65 -10.06 -5.90 5.78
CA ILE A 65 -9.31 -5.38 4.63
C ILE A 65 -10.33 -4.92 3.60
N ILE A 66 -10.22 -3.64 3.21
CA ILE A 66 -11.11 -3.00 2.24
C ILE A 66 -10.61 -3.19 0.82
N GLY A 67 -9.30 -2.98 0.60
CA GLY A 67 -8.74 -3.09 -0.73
C GLY A 67 -7.25 -2.84 -0.78
N ILE A 68 -6.73 -2.82 -1.99
CA ILE A 68 -5.31 -2.61 -2.26
C ILE A 68 -5.15 -1.23 -2.89
N VAL A 69 -4.11 -0.52 -2.46
CA VAL A 69 -3.75 0.80 -2.99
C VAL A 69 -2.37 0.68 -3.61
N HIS A 70 -2.22 1.20 -4.82
CA HIS A 70 -0.91 1.21 -5.46
C HIS A 70 -0.76 2.46 -6.31
N SER A 71 0.49 2.81 -6.60
CA SER A 71 0.81 3.98 -7.41
C SER A 71 1.23 3.56 -8.81
N HIS A 72 1.20 4.54 -9.73
CA HIS A 72 1.68 4.36 -11.10
C HIS A 72 2.66 5.48 -11.40
N PRO A 73 3.92 5.35 -10.98
CA PRO A 73 4.88 6.46 -11.14
C PRO A 73 5.25 6.75 -12.60
N GLU A 74 4.98 5.80 -13.50
CA GLU A 74 5.30 5.96 -14.92
C GLU A 74 4.03 6.11 -15.75
N GLY A 75 3.82 7.28 -16.31
CA GLY A 75 2.86 7.47 -17.39
C GLY A 75 1.40 7.39 -17.03
N GLU A 76 1.07 7.68 -15.85
CA GLU A 76 -0.34 7.66 -15.47
C GLU A 76 -1.06 8.95 -15.72
#